data_f31c223aed54cdbbb4a65637587e413a
#
_entry.id   f31c223aed54cdbbb4a65637587e413a
#
_cell.length_a   1.000
_cell.length_b   1.000
_cell.length_c   1.000
_cell.angle_alpha   90.00
_cell.angle_beta   90.00
_cell.angle_gamma   90.00
#
_symmetry.space_group_name_H-M   'P 1'
#
loop_
_entity.id
_entity.type
_entity.pdbx_description
1 polymer ?
#
loop_
_entity_poly.entity_id
_entity_poly.type
_entity_poly.pdbx_seq_one_letter_code
_entity_poly.pdbx_strand_id
1 'polypeptide(L)'
;GESSALAHLHSYIWEKNLAKSYKQTRNSLTGCENSTKFSPWLANGSLSPRKICVELKKYENEQGAADAGYWIIFELLWRDFFKFTALKYGARLFYGRGLKSNPYDWKHDLQQFEAWRTGTTGVPFVDANMREFMNTGWMSNRGRQNVASFLTKDLSIDWRYGAVWFESILIDHDVCSNYGNWVYVAGIGNDPRENRHFNMIKQAFDYDSSGEFVRTWCPELARLPNEYIHTPWLAPSHILKDAAVELGVNYPRPIIVVPQWNQQSQNWRTSLQNQHHTQQRGIDFYFKKPEKRH
;
A
#
# COMPACT_ATOMS: atom_id res chain seq x y z
N GLY A 1 -22.27 13.62 3.98
CA GLY A 1 -22.22 14.73 4.94
C GLY A 1 -22.02 14.24 6.35
N GLU A 2 -22.22 15.11 7.34
CA GLU A 2 -21.95 14.85 8.77
C GLU A 2 -22.72 13.65 9.31
N SER A 3 -24.02 13.51 8.99
CA SER A 3 -24.83 12.39 9.49
C SER A 3 -24.25 11.04 9.10
N SER A 4 -23.82 10.89 7.85
CA SER A 4 -23.16 9.65 7.37
C SER A 4 -21.82 9.43 8.05
N ALA A 5 -21.05 10.51 8.29
CA ALA A 5 -19.77 10.44 8.98
C ALA A 5 -19.92 9.96 10.43
N LEU A 6 -20.92 10.49 11.14
CA LEU A 6 -21.20 10.11 12.54
C LEU A 6 -21.75 8.68 12.64
N ALA A 7 -22.63 8.28 11.71
CA ALA A 7 -23.10 6.91 11.63
C ALA A 7 -21.94 5.91 11.37
N HIS A 8 -21.04 6.24 10.44
CA HIS A 8 -19.87 5.42 10.17
C HIS A 8 -18.89 5.36 11.36
N LEU A 9 -18.67 6.49 12.06
CA LEU A 9 -17.87 6.54 13.26
C LEU A 9 -18.44 5.64 14.35
N HIS A 10 -19.77 5.72 14.58
CA HIS A 10 -20.45 4.88 15.55
C HIS A 10 -20.37 3.39 15.18
N SER A 11 -20.66 3.05 13.93
CA SER A 11 -20.57 1.67 13.46
C SER A 11 -19.16 1.09 13.61
N TYR A 12 -18.13 1.84 13.22
CA TYR A 12 -16.74 1.38 13.30
C TYR A 12 -16.29 1.11 14.74
N ILE A 13 -16.60 2.04 15.66
CA ILE A 13 -16.13 1.97 17.06
C ILE A 13 -17.02 1.07 17.90
N TRP A 14 -18.33 1.28 17.87
CA TRP A 14 -19.26 0.71 18.85
C TRP A 14 -19.92 -0.59 18.38
N GLU A 15 -20.43 -0.63 17.13
CA GLU A 15 -21.16 -1.81 16.65
C GLU A 15 -20.20 -2.94 16.28
N LYS A 16 -19.13 -2.63 15.51
CA LYS A 16 -18.20 -3.60 14.96
C LYS A 16 -16.94 -3.79 15.80
N ASN A 17 -16.70 -2.96 16.79
CA ASN A 17 -15.54 -3.01 17.70
C ASN A 17 -14.17 -3.04 16.97
N LEU A 18 -14.07 -2.41 15.79
CA LEU A 18 -12.89 -2.49 14.92
C LEU A 18 -11.69 -1.68 15.43
N ALA A 19 -11.90 -0.72 16.34
CA ALA A 19 -10.81 0.03 16.95
C ALA A 19 -9.78 -0.88 17.64
N LYS A 20 -10.20 -1.99 18.25
CA LYS A 20 -9.32 -2.97 18.91
C LYS A 20 -8.33 -3.65 17.98
N SER A 21 -8.74 -3.91 16.74
CA SER A 21 -7.94 -4.62 15.73
C SER A 21 -7.25 -3.68 14.73
N TYR A 22 -7.48 -2.37 14.82
CA TYR A 22 -6.98 -1.40 13.84
C TYR A 22 -5.47 -1.47 13.62
N LYS A 23 -4.67 -1.66 14.67
CA LYS A 23 -3.21 -1.78 14.57
C LYS A 23 -2.79 -2.91 13.62
N GLN A 24 -3.48 -4.04 13.69
CA GLN A 24 -3.18 -5.24 12.92
C GLN A 24 -3.69 -5.13 11.48
N THR A 25 -4.87 -4.52 11.29
CA THR A 25 -5.59 -4.52 10.02
C THR A 25 -5.29 -3.32 9.12
N ARG A 26 -4.82 -2.20 9.67
CA ARG A 26 -4.66 -0.91 8.96
C ARG A 26 -3.79 -0.94 7.71
N ASN A 27 -2.91 -1.93 7.58
CA ASN A 27 -2.02 -2.07 6.41
C ASN A 27 -2.57 -3.04 5.36
N SER A 28 -3.75 -3.65 5.58
CA SER A 28 -4.37 -4.52 4.59
C SER A 28 -4.72 -3.74 3.32
N LEU A 29 -4.56 -4.41 2.20
CA LEU A 29 -4.92 -3.86 0.88
C LEU A 29 -6.37 -4.13 0.54
N THR A 30 -6.89 -5.28 0.97
CA THR A 30 -8.27 -5.74 0.75
C THR A 30 -9.14 -5.51 1.98
N GLY A 31 -10.45 -5.46 1.79
CA GLY A 31 -11.42 -5.34 2.87
C GLY A 31 -11.77 -3.89 3.24
N CYS A 32 -13.07 -3.58 3.23
CA CYS A 32 -13.56 -2.23 3.52
C CYS A 32 -13.45 -1.83 4.99
N GLU A 33 -13.36 -2.81 5.91
CA GLU A 33 -13.35 -2.60 7.36
C GLU A 33 -11.96 -2.62 8.00
N ASN A 34 -10.92 -2.94 7.23
CA ASN A 34 -9.54 -3.07 7.72
C ASN A 34 -8.89 -1.72 8.11
N SER A 35 -9.49 -0.61 7.70
CA SER A 35 -9.10 0.72 8.15
C SER A 35 -10.34 1.56 8.44
N THR A 36 -10.15 2.68 9.15
CA THR A 36 -11.28 3.53 9.58
C THR A 36 -12.08 4.15 8.45
N LYS A 37 -11.47 4.36 7.27
CA LYS A 37 -12.09 5.06 6.13
C LYS A 37 -12.66 6.46 6.50
N PHE A 38 -12.15 7.10 7.55
CA PHE A 38 -12.62 8.43 7.98
C PHE A 38 -12.10 9.57 7.10
N SER A 39 -11.06 9.30 6.29
CA SER A 39 -10.33 10.34 5.57
C SER A 39 -11.19 11.22 4.64
N PRO A 40 -12.21 10.74 3.89
CA PRO A 40 -13.04 11.60 3.06
C PRO A 40 -13.83 12.65 3.87
N TRP A 41 -14.35 12.25 5.04
CA TRP A 41 -15.08 13.17 5.91
C TRP A 41 -14.16 14.10 6.71
N LEU A 42 -12.95 13.64 7.03
CA LEU A 42 -11.92 14.48 7.64
C LEU A 42 -11.41 15.55 6.65
N ALA A 43 -11.27 15.20 5.37
CA ALA A 43 -10.79 16.09 4.32
C ALA A 43 -11.76 17.27 4.10
N ASN A 44 -13.08 17.01 4.03
CA ASN A 44 -14.09 18.04 3.81
C ASN A 44 -14.66 18.66 5.09
N GLY A 45 -14.17 18.20 6.28
CA GLY A 45 -14.57 18.73 7.57
C GLY A 45 -15.93 18.24 8.11
N SER A 46 -16.57 17.26 7.43
CA SER A 46 -17.82 16.65 7.92
C SER A 46 -17.61 15.78 9.17
N LEU A 47 -16.36 15.38 9.45
CA LEU A 47 -16.00 14.66 10.67
C LEU A 47 -14.86 15.40 11.38
N SER A 48 -15.08 15.73 12.65
CA SER A 48 -14.04 16.37 13.47
C SER A 48 -13.07 15.34 14.04
N PRO A 49 -11.75 15.53 13.92
CA PRO A 49 -10.76 14.67 14.59
C PRO A 49 -10.92 14.67 16.11
N ARG A 50 -11.35 15.80 16.70
CA ARG A 50 -11.64 15.88 18.15
C ARG A 50 -12.81 14.98 18.54
N LYS A 51 -13.85 14.90 17.69
CA LYS A 51 -14.99 14.01 17.93
C LYS A 51 -14.55 12.56 17.92
N ILE A 52 -13.70 12.15 16.98
CA ILE A 52 -13.11 10.82 16.95
C ILE A 52 -12.36 10.52 18.24
N CYS A 53 -11.48 11.42 18.69
CA CYS A 53 -10.73 11.24 19.93
C CYS A 53 -11.64 11.10 21.17
N VAL A 54 -12.73 11.89 21.27
CA VAL A 54 -13.70 11.79 22.35
C VAL A 54 -14.40 10.44 22.35
N GLU A 55 -14.87 9.98 21.19
CA GLU A 55 -15.55 8.69 21.05
C GLU A 55 -14.62 7.51 21.37
N LEU A 56 -13.36 7.56 20.93
CA LEU A 56 -12.38 6.52 21.26
C LEU A 56 -12.10 6.46 22.77
N LYS A 57 -11.90 7.60 23.44
CA LYS A 57 -11.71 7.63 24.89
C LYS A 57 -12.92 7.12 25.65
N LYS A 58 -14.12 7.48 25.21
CA LYS A 58 -15.36 6.97 25.79
C LYS A 58 -15.45 5.45 25.64
N TYR A 59 -15.15 4.93 24.43
CA TYR A 59 -15.12 3.51 24.15
C TYR A 59 -14.08 2.76 25.02
N GLU A 60 -12.86 3.31 25.18
CA GLU A 60 -11.82 2.73 26.04
C GLU A 60 -12.29 2.60 27.50
N ASN A 61 -12.94 3.63 28.02
CA ASN A 61 -13.46 3.65 29.39
C ASN A 61 -14.63 2.66 29.59
N GLU A 62 -15.59 2.63 28.66
CA GLU A 62 -16.79 1.80 28.80
C GLU A 62 -16.52 0.31 28.52
N GLN A 63 -15.59 0.00 27.63
CA GLN A 63 -15.26 -1.36 27.22
C GLN A 63 -14.04 -1.95 27.96
N GLY A 64 -13.39 -1.18 28.82
CA GLY A 64 -12.15 -1.59 29.49
C GLY A 64 -11.02 -1.92 28.49
N ALA A 65 -11.06 -1.30 27.30
CA ALA A 65 -10.16 -1.58 26.19
C ALA A 65 -9.03 -0.54 26.14
N ALA A 66 -8.15 -0.55 27.13
CA ALA A 66 -7.01 0.36 27.19
C ALA A 66 -6.23 0.38 25.86
N ASP A 67 -5.86 1.58 25.39
CA ASP A 67 -5.08 1.84 24.18
C ASP A 67 -5.72 1.37 22.84
N ALA A 68 -7.00 0.98 22.82
CA ALA A 68 -7.66 0.58 21.58
C ALA A 68 -7.68 1.69 20.53
N GLY A 69 -7.80 2.95 20.98
CA GLY A 69 -7.78 4.13 20.09
C GLY A 69 -6.40 4.67 19.75
N TYR A 70 -5.33 4.21 20.41
CA TYR A 70 -3.99 4.80 20.31
C TYR A 70 -3.52 4.97 18.86
N TRP A 71 -3.60 3.92 18.04
CA TRP A 71 -3.11 3.98 16.66
C TRP A 71 -3.99 4.84 15.74
N ILE A 72 -5.30 4.94 16.02
CA ILE A 72 -6.19 5.85 15.28
C ILE A 72 -5.84 7.31 15.63
N ILE A 73 -5.68 7.61 16.93
CA ILE A 73 -5.25 8.94 17.37
C ILE A 73 -3.87 9.29 16.81
N PHE A 74 -2.94 8.33 16.76
CA PHE A 74 -1.62 8.52 16.19
C PHE A 74 -1.67 8.94 14.72
N GLU A 75 -2.57 8.38 13.90
CA GLU A 75 -2.77 8.81 12.52
C GLU A 75 -3.39 10.22 12.42
N LEU A 76 -4.27 10.60 13.36
CA LEU A 76 -4.80 11.97 13.43
C LEU A 76 -3.70 12.98 13.78
N LEU A 77 -2.75 12.59 14.64
CA LEU A 77 -1.58 13.41 14.95
C LEU A 77 -0.65 13.60 13.73
N TRP A 78 -0.51 12.57 12.87
CA TRP A 78 0.19 12.74 11.59
C TRP A 78 -0.49 13.76 10.68
N ARG A 79 -1.81 13.76 10.62
CA ARG A 79 -2.58 14.76 9.88
C ARG A 79 -2.28 16.18 10.40
N ASP A 80 -2.30 16.37 11.72
CA ASP A 80 -1.96 17.66 12.33
C ASP A 80 -0.50 18.03 12.11
N PHE A 81 0.43 17.08 12.18
CA PHE A 81 1.84 17.28 11.87
C PHE A 81 2.05 17.84 10.46
N PHE A 82 1.40 17.28 9.45
CA PHE A 82 1.49 17.80 8.08
C PHE A 82 0.86 19.17 7.94
N LYS A 83 -0.25 19.44 8.63
CA LYS A 83 -0.85 20.77 8.68
C LYS A 83 0.11 21.81 9.29
N PHE A 84 0.72 21.52 10.41
CA PHE A 84 1.70 22.43 11.02
C PHE A 84 2.99 22.54 10.21
N THR A 85 3.39 21.50 9.51
CA THR A 85 4.50 21.54 8.56
C THR A 85 4.18 22.51 7.42
N ALA A 86 2.98 22.43 6.85
CA ALA A 86 2.54 23.34 5.81
C ALA A 86 2.47 24.79 6.29
N LEU A 87 1.95 25.03 7.48
CA LEU A 87 1.94 26.37 8.09
C LEU A 87 3.35 26.94 8.31
N LYS A 88 4.29 26.09 8.76
CA LYS A 88 5.67 26.50 9.02
C LYS A 88 6.44 26.84 7.75
N TYR A 89 6.29 26.03 6.70
CA TYR A 89 7.13 26.11 5.51
C TYR A 89 6.44 26.80 4.33
N GLY A 90 5.12 26.98 4.37
CA GLY A 90 4.34 27.68 3.35
C GLY A 90 4.56 27.11 1.96
N ALA A 91 4.79 27.98 0.99
CA ALA A 91 4.98 27.64 -0.42
C ALA A 91 6.15 26.66 -0.68
N ARG A 92 7.11 26.55 0.25
CA ARG A 92 8.24 25.61 0.09
C ARG A 92 7.79 24.16 -0.01
N LEU A 93 6.62 23.84 0.55
CA LEU A 93 6.04 22.49 0.46
C LEU A 93 5.83 22.04 -1.00
N PHE A 94 5.67 22.97 -1.94
CA PHE A 94 5.38 22.70 -3.36
C PHE A 94 6.62 22.76 -4.25
N TYR A 95 7.80 23.09 -3.69
CA TYR A 95 9.01 23.20 -4.50
C TYR A 95 9.58 21.82 -4.83
N GLY A 96 10.16 21.63 -6.02
CA GLY A 96 10.73 20.36 -6.45
C GLY A 96 11.77 19.77 -5.48
N ARG A 97 12.50 20.63 -4.75
CA ARG A 97 13.45 20.27 -3.68
C ARG A 97 12.77 20.02 -2.32
N GLY A 98 11.46 20.21 -2.22
CA GLY A 98 10.71 20.09 -0.98
C GLY A 98 11.20 21.05 0.11
N LEU A 99 11.35 20.54 1.33
CA LEU A 99 11.79 21.33 2.49
C LEU A 99 13.30 21.42 2.63
N LYS A 100 14.07 20.67 1.84
CA LYS A 100 15.55 20.65 1.87
C LYS A 100 16.15 21.81 1.06
N SER A 101 17.43 22.08 1.32
CA SER A 101 18.17 23.13 0.65
C SER A 101 18.82 22.65 -0.64
N ASN A 102 19.22 21.38 -0.70
CA ASN A 102 19.92 20.81 -1.85
C ASN A 102 18.94 20.53 -3.01
N PRO A 103 19.32 20.86 -4.25
CA PRO A 103 18.55 20.47 -5.41
C PRO A 103 18.52 18.95 -5.54
N TYR A 104 17.43 18.44 -6.06
CA TYR A 104 17.30 17.02 -6.44
C TYR A 104 17.09 16.98 -7.96
N ASP A 105 17.85 16.12 -8.63
CA ASP A 105 17.78 15.98 -10.09
C ASP A 105 16.65 14.99 -10.46
N TRP A 106 15.45 15.52 -10.61
CA TRP A 106 14.28 14.74 -11.00
C TRP A 106 14.24 14.52 -12.50
N LYS A 107 13.89 13.31 -12.92
CA LYS A 107 13.57 13.01 -14.31
C LYS A 107 12.18 13.54 -14.67
N HIS A 108 12.03 13.90 -15.95
CA HIS A 108 10.77 14.36 -16.54
C HIS A 108 10.37 13.40 -17.67
N ASP A 109 10.32 12.09 -17.37
CA ASP A 109 9.93 11.06 -18.31
C ASP A 109 8.40 10.87 -18.29
N LEU A 110 7.74 11.52 -19.25
CA LEU A 110 6.28 11.48 -19.38
C LEU A 110 5.76 10.10 -19.77
N GLN A 111 6.55 9.29 -20.48
CA GLN A 111 6.13 7.93 -20.87
C GLN A 111 6.10 7.01 -19.65
N GLN A 112 7.13 7.04 -18.82
CA GLN A 112 7.14 6.27 -17.58
C GLN A 112 6.11 6.78 -16.58
N PHE A 113 5.88 8.09 -16.51
CA PHE A 113 4.81 8.66 -15.69
C PHE A 113 3.43 8.18 -16.16
N GLU A 114 3.19 8.18 -17.47
CA GLU A 114 1.94 7.68 -18.05
C GLU A 114 1.69 6.21 -17.69
N ALA A 115 2.71 5.36 -17.82
CA ALA A 115 2.62 3.96 -17.43
C ALA A 115 2.31 3.80 -15.94
N TRP A 116 2.94 4.63 -15.09
CA TRP A 116 2.66 4.64 -13.65
C TRP A 116 1.22 5.07 -13.34
N ARG A 117 0.78 6.21 -13.88
CA ARG A 117 -0.55 6.74 -13.55
C ARG A 117 -1.70 5.87 -14.05
N THR A 118 -1.49 5.11 -15.14
CA THR A 118 -2.50 4.22 -15.73
C THR A 118 -2.43 2.79 -15.21
N GLY A 119 -1.46 2.45 -14.34
CA GLY A 119 -1.29 1.09 -13.82
C GLY A 119 -0.90 0.10 -14.92
N THR A 120 0.07 0.50 -15.75
CA THR A 120 0.61 -0.29 -16.86
C THR A 120 2.14 -0.36 -16.83
N THR A 121 2.70 -0.33 -15.61
CA THR A 121 4.16 -0.40 -15.41
C THR A 121 4.75 -1.77 -15.65
N GLY A 122 3.94 -2.83 -15.69
CA GLY A 122 4.37 -4.22 -15.71
C GLY A 122 4.87 -4.74 -14.36
N VAL A 123 4.69 -3.96 -13.28
CA VAL A 123 4.96 -4.35 -11.89
C VAL A 123 3.61 -4.54 -11.19
N PRO A 124 3.12 -5.79 -11.03
CA PRO A 124 1.73 -6.06 -10.66
C PRO A 124 1.25 -5.37 -9.40
N PHE A 125 2.09 -5.28 -8.38
CA PHE A 125 1.74 -4.64 -7.13
C PHE A 125 1.54 -3.12 -7.28
N VAL A 126 2.32 -2.47 -8.13
CA VAL A 126 2.14 -1.03 -8.46
C VAL A 126 0.90 -0.85 -9.33
N ASP A 127 0.75 -1.67 -10.36
CA ASP A 127 -0.36 -1.57 -11.31
C ASP A 127 -1.71 -1.80 -10.62
N ALA A 128 -1.81 -2.80 -9.75
CA ALA A 128 -3.01 -3.07 -8.97
C ALA A 128 -3.44 -1.87 -8.09
N ASN A 129 -2.49 -1.26 -7.38
CA ASN A 129 -2.76 -0.07 -6.56
C ASN A 129 -3.20 1.13 -7.40
N MET A 130 -2.57 1.37 -8.55
CA MET A 130 -2.93 2.49 -9.42
C MET A 130 -4.28 2.26 -10.11
N ARG A 131 -4.63 1.02 -10.47
CA ARG A 131 -5.94 0.67 -11.03
C ARG A 131 -7.06 0.77 -10.00
N GLU A 132 -6.85 0.30 -8.76
CA GLU A 132 -7.77 0.56 -7.64
C GLU A 132 -8.02 2.06 -7.51
N PHE A 133 -6.96 2.84 -7.47
CA PHE A 133 -7.00 4.28 -7.31
C PHE A 133 -7.82 4.96 -8.40
N MET A 134 -7.57 4.65 -9.67
CA MET A 134 -8.30 5.22 -10.81
C MET A 134 -9.80 4.87 -10.82
N ASN A 135 -10.14 3.66 -10.37
CA ASN A 135 -11.52 3.18 -10.40
C ASN A 135 -12.34 3.61 -9.17
N THR A 136 -11.68 3.85 -8.02
CA THR A 136 -12.39 4.10 -6.75
C THR A 136 -12.17 5.50 -6.18
N GLY A 137 -11.14 6.22 -6.64
CA GLY A 137 -10.69 7.47 -6.03
C GLY A 137 -10.06 7.28 -4.65
N TRP A 138 -9.77 6.02 -4.27
CA TRP A 138 -9.18 5.69 -2.97
C TRP A 138 -8.05 4.69 -3.12
N MET A 139 -7.10 4.70 -2.19
CA MET A 139 -6.00 3.76 -2.10
C MET A 139 -5.63 3.56 -0.64
N SER A 140 -5.26 2.33 -0.26
CA SER A 140 -4.78 2.04 1.09
C SER A 140 -3.55 2.87 1.44
N ASN A 141 -3.32 3.14 2.74
CA ASN A 141 -2.10 3.83 3.18
C ASN A 141 -0.82 3.12 2.68
N ARG A 142 -0.81 1.80 2.72
CA ARG A 142 0.32 1.00 2.24
C ARG A 142 0.51 1.13 0.73
N GLY A 143 -0.57 1.12 -0.03
CA GLY A 143 -0.55 1.36 -1.47
C GLY A 143 0.08 2.72 -1.80
N ARG A 144 -0.41 3.81 -1.18
CA ARG A 144 0.10 5.18 -1.40
C ARG A 144 1.60 5.29 -1.17
N GLN A 145 2.11 4.68 -0.09
CA GLN A 145 3.55 4.67 0.20
C GLN A 145 4.36 3.93 -0.87
N ASN A 146 3.87 2.79 -1.33
CA ASN A 146 4.57 1.98 -2.32
C ASN A 146 4.60 2.63 -3.70
N VAL A 147 3.46 3.10 -4.20
CA VAL A 147 3.42 3.72 -5.54
C VAL A 147 4.15 5.05 -5.58
N ALA A 148 4.17 5.81 -4.47
CA ALA A 148 4.96 7.04 -4.36
C ALA A 148 6.46 6.74 -4.29
N SER A 149 6.89 5.71 -3.56
CA SER A 149 8.28 5.25 -3.54
C SER A 149 8.72 4.77 -4.92
N PHE A 150 7.89 3.99 -5.61
CA PHE A 150 8.19 3.53 -6.97
C PHE A 150 8.41 4.71 -7.93
N LEU A 151 7.50 5.69 -7.95
CA LEU A 151 7.63 6.86 -8.80
C LEU A 151 8.92 7.65 -8.51
N THR A 152 9.20 7.91 -7.23
CA THR A 152 10.27 8.84 -6.82
C THR A 152 11.64 8.19 -6.65
N LYS A 153 11.70 6.88 -6.32
CA LYS A 153 12.96 6.19 -6.03
C LYS A 153 13.37 5.23 -7.14
N ASP A 154 12.43 4.43 -7.67
CA ASP A 154 12.75 3.50 -8.75
C ASP A 154 12.80 4.22 -10.11
N LEU A 155 11.81 5.06 -10.41
CA LEU A 155 11.77 5.82 -11.67
C LEU A 155 12.50 7.17 -11.60
N SER A 156 12.75 7.70 -10.41
CA SER A 156 13.34 9.03 -10.17
C SER A 156 12.54 10.17 -10.80
N ILE A 157 11.23 10.00 -11.02
CA ILE A 157 10.35 11.03 -11.59
C ILE A 157 9.99 12.05 -10.53
N ASP A 158 9.84 13.31 -10.96
CA ASP A 158 9.45 14.42 -10.09
C ASP A 158 8.16 14.10 -9.33
N TRP A 159 8.27 14.07 -8.02
CA TRP A 159 7.18 13.74 -7.10
C TRP A 159 5.93 14.59 -7.29
N ARG A 160 6.07 15.81 -7.82
CA ARG A 160 4.96 16.74 -8.06
C ARG A 160 3.97 16.21 -9.10
N TYR A 161 4.43 15.45 -10.09
CA TYR A 161 3.51 14.75 -11.02
C TYR A 161 2.59 13.80 -10.26
N GLY A 162 3.14 13.01 -9.34
CA GLY A 162 2.34 12.10 -8.52
C GLY A 162 1.41 12.83 -7.55
N ALA A 163 1.88 13.92 -6.91
CA ALA A 163 1.08 14.73 -6.00
C ALA A 163 -0.14 15.36 -6.70
N VAL A 164 0.05 15.93 -7.89
CA VAL A 164 -1.03 16.52 -8.70
C VAL A 164 -2.00 15.43 -9.20
N TRP A 165 -1.49 14.26 -9.58
CA TRP A 165 -2.34 13.14 -9.98
C TRP A 165 -3.21 12.65 -8.80
N PHE A 166 -2.63 12.55 -7.60
CA PHE A 166 -3.38 12.20 -6.39
C PHE A 166 -4.43 13.26 -6.05
N GLU A 167 -4.07 14.53 -6.12
CA GLU A 167 -4.99 15.65 -5.91
C GLU A 167 -6.21 15.57 -6.83
N SER A 168 -6.01 15.18 -8.10
CA SER A 168 -7.07 15.15 -9.11
C SER A 168 -8.08 14.00 -8.95
N ILE A 169 -7.73 12.92 -8.24
CA ILE A 169 -8.55 11.71 -8.16
C ILE A 169 -9.01 11.39 -6.73
N LEU A 170 -8.17 11.67 -5.69
CA LEU A 170 -8.48 11.26 -4.32
C LEU A 170 -9.78 11.88 -3.80
N ILE A 171 -10.70 11.03 -3.38
CA ILE A 171 -11.94 11.45 -2.68
C ILE A 171 -11.68 12.00 -1.27
N ASP A 172 -10.48 11.73 -0.74
CA ASP A 172 -10.01 12.20 0.57
C ASP A 172 -8.85 13.20 0.45
N HIS A 173 -8.75 13.91 -0.68
CA HIS A 173 -7.69 14.89 -0.87
C HIS A 173 -7.71 15.97 0.21
N ASP A 174 -6.56 16.14 0.86
CA ASP A 174 -6.23 17.25 1.76
C ASP A 174 -4.85 17.77 1.38
N VAL A 175 -4.74 19.06 1.09
CA VAL A 175 -3.49 19.66 0.58
C VAL A 175 -2.30 19.37 1.47
N CYS A 176 -2.45 19.57 2.79
CA CYS A 176 -1.34 19.39 3.73
C CYS A 176 -0.92 17.92 3.83
N SER A 177 -1.90 17.01 3.92
CA SER A 177 -1.64 15.57 3.99
C SER A 177 -1.07 15.03 2.69
N ASN A 178 -1.61 15.43 1.52
CA ASN A 178 -1.14 14.96 0.23
C ASN A 178 0.31 15.41 -0.01
N TYR A 179 0.55 16.70 -0.07
CA TYR A 179 1.89 17.23 -0.37
C TYR A 179 2.89 16.91 0.75
N GLY A 180 2.47 16.92 2.02
CA GLY A 180 3.30 16.51 3.15
C GLY A 180 3.79 15.08 3.05
N ASN A 181 2.91 14.13 2.71
CA ASN A 181 3.29 12.73 2.51
C ASN A 181 4.17 12.54 1.26
N TRP A 182 3.90 13.25 0.17
CA TRP A 182 4.73 13.17 -1.03
C TRP A 182 6.17 13.61 -0.77
N VAL A 183 6.40 14.77 -0.14
CA VAL A 183 7.76 15.22 0.21
C VAL A 183 8.40 14.30 1.26
N TYR A 184 7.61 13.69 2.15
CA TYR A 184 8.09 12.72 3.13
C TYR A 184 8.63 11.46 2.45
N VAL A 185 7.85 10.82 1.55
CA VAL A 185 8.25 9.60 0.84
C VAL A 185 9.37 9.88 -0.16
N ALA A 186 9.34 11.02 -0.85
CA ALA A 186 10.40 11.45 -1.74
C ALA A 186 11.76 11.66 -1.03
N GLY A 187 11.77 11.72 0.32
CA GLY A 187 12.99 11.91 1.10
C GLY A 187 13.50 13.36 1.13
N ILE A 188 12.67 14.30 0.74
CA ILE A 188 12.97 15.75 0.70
C ILE A 188 12.14 16.54 1.73
N GLY A 189 11.48 15.83 2.64
CA GLY A 189 10.69 16.37 3.74
C GLY A 189 11.32 16.11 5.11
N ASN A 190 10.46 15.83 6.08
CA ASN A 190 10.83 15.66 7.50
C ASN A 190 11.10 14.19 7.88
N ASP A 191 11.22 13.24 6.94
CA ASP A 191 11.63 11.87 7.27
C ASP A 191 13.13 11.87 7.65
N PRO A 192 13.49 11.43 8.86
CA PRO A 192 14.89 11.31 9.25
C PRO A 192 15.63 10.24 8.44
N ARG A 193 14.89 9.34 7.79
CA ARG A 193 15.41 8.26 6.93
C ARG A 193 15.38 8.71 5.48
N GLU A 194 16.28 9.61 5.09
CA GLU A 194 16.32 10.24 3.76
C GLU A 194 16.32 9.24 2.59
N ASN A 195 17.01 8.13 2.75
CA ASN A 195 17.19 7.10 1.73
C ASN A 195 16.18 5.94 1.85
N ARG A 196 15.04 6.17 2.51
CA ARG A 196 14.01 5.15 2.61
C ARG A 196 13.49 4.77 1.22
N HIS A 197 13.71 3.52 0.85
CA HIS A 197 13.27 2.93 -0.40
C HIS A 197 12.51 1.64 -0.11
N PHE A 198 11.35 1.48 -0.71
CA PHE A 198 10.57 0.26 -0.58
C PHE A 198 10.93 -0.71 -1.70
N ASN A 199 11.29 -1.94 -1.35
CA ASN A 199 11.42 -3.01 -2.32
C ASN A 199 10.01 -3.48 -2.71
N MET A 200 9.57 -3.18 -3.94
CA MET A 200 8.20 -3.45 -4.40
C MET A 200 7.81 -4.92 -4.28
N ILE A 201 8.75 -5.83 -4.57
CA ILE A 201 8.48 -7.27 -4.54
C ILE A 201 8.38 -7.77 -3.10
N LYS A 202 9.27 -7.29 -2.20
CA LYS A 202 9.14 -7.59 -0.78
C LYS A 202 7.80 -7.10 -0.23
N GLN A 203 7.39 -5.87 -0.57
CA GLN A 203 6.12 -5.32 -0.12
C GLN A 203 4.92 -6.10 -0.68
N ALA A 204 4.99 -6.54 -1.93
CA ALA A 204 3.96 -7.37 -2.53
C ALA A 204 3.78 -8.69 -1.77
N PHE A 205 4.87 -9.40 -1.45
CA PHE A 205 4.80 -10.63 -0.68
C PHE A 205 4.38 -10.42 0.78
N ASP A 206 4.79 -9.31 1.41
CA ASP A 206 4.42 -8.99 2.79
C ASP A 206 2.93 -8.67 2.96
N TYR A 207 2.27 -8.06 1.94
CA TYR A 207 0.90 -7.54 2.06
C TYR A 207 -0.13 -8.19 1.13
N ASP A 208 0.31 -8.93 0.13
CA ASP A 208 -0.54 -9.65 -0.84
C ASP A 208 0.09 -11.00 -1.22
N SER A 209 0.50 -11.79 -0.23
CA SER A 209 1.20 -13.06 -0.43
C SER A 209 0.43 -14.08 -1.28
N SER A 210 -0.91 -14.05 -1.21
CA SER A 210 -1.80 -14.86 -2.03
C SER A 210 -2.03 -14.32 -3.43
N GLY A 211 -1.68 -13.04 -3.69
CA GLY A 211 -1.97 -12.36 -4.94
C GLY A 211 -3.44 -11.99 -5.14
N GLU A 212 -4.25 -12.00 -4.10
CA GLU A 212 -5.68 -11.69 -4.16
C GLU A 212 -5.93 -10.26 -4.63
N PHE A 213 -5.19 -9.30 -4.07
CA PHE A 213 -5.31 -7.89 -4.46
C PHE A 213 -4.88 -7.68 -5.91
N VAL A 214 -3.76 -8.28 -6.34
CA VAL A 214 -3.32 -8.21 -7.73
C VAL A 214 -4.34 -8.86 -8.66
N ARG A 215 -4.88 -10.03 -8.33
CA ARG A 215 -5.90 -10.70 -9.16
C ARG A 215 -7.17 -9.86 -9.32
N THR A 216 -7.55 -9.14 -8.27
CA THR A 216 -8.72 -8.26 -8.31
C THR A 216 -8.54 -7.12 -9.29
N TRP A 217 -7.37 -6.45 -9.27
CA TRP A 217 -7.14 -5.23 -10.04
C TRP A 217 -6.36 -5.45 -11.36
N CYS A 218 -5.75 -6.63 -11.51
CA CYS A 218 -5.10 -7.08 -12.74
C CYS A 218 -5.67 -8.44 -13.16
N PRO A 219 -6.93 -8.50 -13.62
CA PRO A 219 -7.63 -9.75 -13.91
C PRO A 219 -6.93 -10.59 -14.98
N GLU A 220 -6.13 -9.98 -15.85
CA GLU A 220 -5.30 -10.68 -16.84
C GLU A 220 -4.24 -11.58 -16.18
N LEU A 221 -3.87 -11.33 -14.94
CA LEU A 221 -2.93 -12.15 -14.15
C LEU A 221 -3.62 -13.18 -13.26
N ALA A 222 -4.95 -13.26 -13.26
CA ALA A 222 -5.71 -14.03 -12.27
C ALA A 222 -5.35 -15.53 -12.22
N ARG A 223 -4.93 -16.11 -13.35
CA ARG A 223 -4.58 -17.52 -13.46
C ARG A 223 -3.11 -17.83 -13.15
N LEU A 224 -2.27 -16.80 -12.92
CA LEU A 224 -0.88 -17.03 -12.54
C LEU A 224 -0.77 -17.66 -11.15
N PRO A 225 0.13 -18.64 -10.96
CA PRO A 225 0.45 -19.17 -9.64
C PRO A 225 1.02 -18.08 -8.71
N ASN A 226 0.81 -18.25 -7.39
CA ASN A 226 1.28 -17.29 -6.37
C ASN A 226 2.78 -17.02 -6.45
N GLU A 227 3.58 -18.00 -6.87
CA GLU A 227 5.03 -17.88 -7.01
C GLU A 227 5.45 -16.84 -8.05
N TYR A 228 4.59 -16.53 -9.02
CA TYR A 228 4.89 -15.64 -10.14
C TYR A 228 3.96 -14.43 -10.25
N ILE A 229 2.89 -14.37 -9.45
CA ILE A 229 1.87 -13.32 -9.55
C ILE A 229 2.46 -11.90 -9.42
N HIS A 230 3.49 -11.73 -8.60
CA HIS A 230 4.16 -10.44 -8.38
C HIS A 230 5.37 -10.22 -9.28
N THR A 231 5.82 -11.26 -9.99
CA THR A 231 6.99 -11.21 -10.88
C THR A 231 6.75 -12.03 -12.15
N PRO A 232 5.71 -11.69 -12.96
CA PRO A 232 5.34 -12.47 -14.15
C PRO A 232 6.48 -12.60 -15.17
N TRP A 233 7.40 -11.63 -15.23
CA TRP A 233 8.57 -11.68 -16.11
C TRP A 233 9.60 -12.75 -15.72
N LEU A 234 9.49 -13.36 -14.54
CA LEU A 234 10.31 -14.49 -14.11
C LEU A 234 9.63 -15.85 -14.30
N ALA A 235 8.37 -15.85 -14.76
CA ALA A 235 7.63 -17.09 -14.97
C ALA A 235 8.16 -17.81 -16.20
N PRO A 236 8.32 -19.15 -16.16
CA PRO A 236 8.61 -19.96 -17.33
C PRO A 236 7.53 -19.82 -18.41
N SER A 237 7.92 -19.93 -19.67
CA SER A 237 7.01 -19.73 -20.81
C SER A 237 5.78 -20.64 -20.78
N HIS A 238 5.90 -21.89 -20.30
CA HIS A 238 4.75 -22.79 -20.17
C HIS A 238 3.76 -22.29 -19.11
N ILE A 239 4.23 -21.75 -17.97
CA ILE A 239 3.36 -21.18 -16.92
C ILE A 239 2.60 -19.96 -17.46
N LEU A 240 3.27 -19.07 -18.18
CA LEU A 240 2.61 -17.92 -18.81
C LEU A 240 1.55 -18.37 -19.82
N LYS A 241 1.86 -19.38 -20.63
CA LYS A 241 0.92 -19.94 -21.62
C LYS A 241 -0.31 -20.57 -20.95
N ASP A 242 -0.11 -21.36 -19.89
CA ASP A 242 -1.19 -22.01 -19.14
C ASP A 242 -2.08 -20.98 -18.43
N ALA A 243 -1.49 -19.88 -17.97
CA ALA A 243 -2.20 -18.75 -17.40
C ALA A 243 -2.85 -17.81 -18.43
N ALA A 244 -2.61 -18.03 -19.74
CA ALA A 244 -3.01 -17.14 -20.83
C ALA A 244 -2.47 -15.72 -20.70
N VAL A 245 -1.24 -15.58 -20.18
CA VAL A 245 -0.54 -14.30 -20.04
C VAL A 245 0.51 -14.16 -21.13
N GLU A 246 0.44 -13.06 -21.89
CA GLU A 246 1.42 -12.71 -22.91
C GLU A 246 1.97 -11.32 -22.61
N LEU A 247 3.23 -11.30 -22.08
CA LEU A 247 3.89 -10.06 -21.68
C LEU A 247 4.19 -9.16 -22.87
N GLY A 248 3.67 -7.94 -22.83
CA GLY A 248 3.74 -6.96 -23.91
C GLY A 248 2.52 -6.99 -24.82
N VAL A 249 1.55 -7.90 -24.59
CA VAL A 249 0.29 -8.00 -25.34
C VAL A 249 -0.91 -7.76 -24.42
N ASN A 250 -1.22 -8.71 -23.53
CA ASN A 250 -2.35 -8.56 -22.60
C ASN A 250 -1.94 -8.07 -21.21
N TYR A 251 -0.67 -8.19 -20.84
CA TYR A 251 -0.09 -7.54 -19.67
C TYR A 251 1.26 -6.91 -20.04
N PRO A 252 1.57 -5.68 -19.60
CA PRO A 252 2.79 -5.01 -20.00
C PRO A 252 4.06 -5.70 -19.50
N ARG A 253 5.15 -5.56 -20.25
CA ARG A 253 6.48 -5.87 -19.72
C ARG A 253 6.87 -4.82 -18.69
N PRO A 254 7.65 -5.19 -17.65
CA PRO A 254 8.08 -4.23 -16.65
C PRO A 254 8.92 -3.12 -17.28
N ILE A 255 8.57 -1.85 -17.01
CA ILE A 255 9.31 -0.67 -17.49
C ILE A 255 10.66 -0.53 -16.82
N ILE A 256 10.83 -1.15 -15.65
CA ILE A 256 12.09 -1.28 -14.91
C ILE A 256 12.12 -2.61 -14.17
N VAL A 257 13.30 -3.21 -14.08
CA VAL A 257 13.57 -4.36 -13.21
C VAL A 257 14.84 -4.08 -12.41
N VAL A 258 14.71 -4.07 -11.10
CA VAL A 258 15.84 -3.90 -10.18
C VAL A 258 16.36 -5.27 -9.78
N PRO A 259 17.69 -5.54 -9.81
CA PRO A 259 18.26 -6.86 -9.48
C PRO A 259 17.80 -7.43 -8.15
N GLN A 260 17.64 -6.58 -7.13
CA GLN A 260 17.16 -6.96 -5.80
C GLN A 260 15.73 -7.54 -5.82
N TRP A 261 14.91 -7.17 -6.79
CA TRP A 261 13.55 -7.72 -6.95
C TRP A 261 13.57 -9.18 -7.36
N ASN A 262 14.44 -9.53 -8.32
CA ASN A 262 14.62 -10.91 -8.78
C ASN A 262 15.14 -11.80 -7.64
N GLN A 263 16.12 -11.31 -6.88
CA GLN A 263 16.64 -12.00 -5.70
C GLN A 263 15.54 -12.20 -4.64
N GLN A 264 14.75 -11.19 -4.35
CA GLN A 264 13.64 -11.27 -3.39
C GLN A 264 12.59 -12.31 -3.83
N SER A 265 12.23 -12.33 -5.09
CA SER A 265 11.28 -13.31 -5.66
C SER A 265 11.84 -14.73 -5.59
N GLN A 266 13.12 -14.91 -5.85
CA GLN A 266 13.77 -16.21 -5.74
C GLN A 266 13.79 -16.72 -4.30
N ASN A 267 14.14 -15.87 -3.34
CA ASN A 267 14.12 -16.20 -1.92
C ASN A 267 12.73 -16.62 -1.45
N TRP A 268 11.69 -15.91 -1.91
CA TRP A 268 10.30 -16.23 -1.61
C TRP A 268 9.91 -17.61 -2.15
N ARG A 269 10.19 -17.91 -3.42
CA ARG A 269 9.90 -19.22 -4.02
C ARG A 269 10.60 -20.37 -3.28
N THR A 270 11.86 -20.19 -2.92
CA THR A 270 12.61 -21.18 -2.12
C THR A 270 11.95 -21.40 -0.76
N SER A 271 11.48 -20.34 -0.11
CA SER A 271 10.76 -20.44 1.16
C SER A 271 9.45 -21.23 1.04
N LEU A 272 8.66 -21.01 0.01
CA LEU A 272 7.44 -21.77 -0.27
C LEU A 272 7.72 -23.26 -0.49
N GLN A 273 8.73 -23.59 -1.28
CA GLN A 273 9.13 -25.00 -1.52
C GLN A 273 9.53 -25.70 -0.22
N ASN A 274 10.30 -25.03 0.63
CA ASN A 274 10.72 -25.58 1.93
C ASN A 274 9.52 -25.82 2.87
N GLN A 275 8.52 -24.92 2.87
CA GLN A 275 7.30 -25.11 3.67
C GLN A 275 6.50 -26.32 3.20
N HIS A 276 6.33 -26.51 1.89
CA HIS A 276 5.67 -27.69 1.33
C HIS A 276 6.41 -28.98 1.67
N HIS A 277 7.73 -29.03 1.56
CA HIS A 277 8.53 -30.20 1.94
C HIS A 277 8.42 -30.54 3.43
N THR A 278 8.36 -29.53 4.30
CA THR A 278 8.20 -29.73 5.75
C THR A 278 6.83 -30.29 6.08
N GLN A 279 5.77 -29.78 5.45
CA GLN A 279 4.40 -30.30 5.62
C GLN A 279 4.28 -31.73 5.09
N GLN A 280 4.85 -32.02 3.92
CA GLN A 280 4.84 -33.37 3.34
C GLN A 280 5.55 -34.37 4.27
N ARG A 281 6.74 -34.02 4.79
CA ARG A 281 7.46 -34.85 5.75
C ARG A 281 6.67 -35.08 7.05
N GLY A 282 5.93 -34.09 7.54
CA GLY A 282 5.04 -34.23 8.69
C GLY A 282 3.91 -35.24 8.41
N ILE A 283 3.27 -35.16 7.26
CA ILE A 283 2.22 -36.05 6.82
C ILE A 283 2.77 -37.49 6.67
N ASP A 284 3.90 -37.66 5.99
CA ASP A 284 4.55 -38.97 5.79
C ASP A 284 4.98 -39.60 7.10
N PHE A 285 5.35 -38.81 8.11
CA PHE A 285 5.66 -39.30 9.46
C PHE A 285 4.44 -39.88 10.16
N TYR A 286 3.27 -39.28 10.03
CA TYR A 286 2.02 -39.75 10.63
C TYR A 286 1.46 -40.99 9.90
N PHE A 287 1.74 -41.21 8.63
CA PHE A 287 1.23 -42.31 7.83
C PHE A 287 2.22 -43.49 7.67
N LYS A 288 3.46 -43.43 8.20
CA LYS A 288 4.34 -44.58 8.26
C LYS A 288 3.73 -45.64 9.17
N LYS A 289 3.28 -46.72 8.57
CA LYS A 289 2.90 -47.95 9.30
C LYS A 289 4.10 -48.47 10.11
N PRO A 290 3.92 -48.91 11.37
CA PRO A 290 5.00 -49.53 12.11
C PRO A 290 5.49 -50.78 11.36
N GLU A 291 6.78 -50.86 11.07
CA GLU A 291 7.42 -52.09 10.56
C GLU A 291 7.17 -53.20 11.56
N LYS A 292 6.55 -54.28 11.09
CA LYS A 292 6.41 -55.51 11.87
C LYS A 292 7.82 -56.05 12.10
N ARG A 293 8.27 -56.00 13.34
CA ARG A 293 9.44 -56.77 13.78
C ARG A 293 9.09 -58.26 13.71
N HIS A 294 9.78 -59.01 12.87
CA HIS A 294 9.82 -60.45 12.88
C HIS A 294 10.88 -60.91 13.89
#